data_c4eb4e3cdfd4b9d3a81f48d376967bc5
#
_entry.id   c4eb4e3cdfd4b9d3a81f48d376967bc5
#
_cell.length_a   1.000
_cell.length_b   1.000
_cell.length_c   1.000
_cell.angle_alpha   90.00
_cell.angle_beta   90.00
_cell.angle_gamma   90.00
#
_symmetry.space_group_name_H-M   'P 1'
#
loop_
_entity.id
_entity.type
_entity.pdbx_description
1 polymer ?
#
loop_
_entity_poly.entity_id
_entity_poly.type
_entity_poly.pdbx_seq_one_letter_code
_entity_poly.pdbx_strand_id
1 'polypeptide(L)'
;MKYMLMFCRDEGAGPSWEQMSPEAQAQLGGQIGRWHAENASRIIDKGHRLGASSMATTARHKEGGAIVTDGPFVEGKEVVSGYVIADVPDLDDALRLAKTFPACSTVEIRPLTDQP
;
A
#
# COMPACT_ATOMS: atom_id res chain seq x y z
N MET A 1 -17.52 5.13 7.32
CA MET A 1 -17.14 3.88 6.64
C MET A 1 -15.63 3.72 6.67
N LYS A 2 -15.20 2.50 6.80
CA LYS A 2 -13.77 2.17 6.81
C LYS A 2 -13.35 1.67 5.45
N TYR A 3 -12.21 2.16 4.99
CA TYR A 3 -11.62 1.77 3.72
C TYR A 3 -10.15 1.42 3.92
N MET A 4 -9.70 0.40 3.21
CA MET A 4 -8.26 0.18 3.03
C MET A 4 -7.82 0.89 1.76
N LEU A 5 -6.79 1.71 1.87
CA LEU A 5 -6.10 2.29 0.73
C LEU A 5 -4.82 1.49 0.51
N MET A 6 -4.74 0.84 -0.64
CA MET A 6 -3.57 0.06 -1.03
C MET A 6 -2.74 0.88 -2.01
N PHE A 7 -1.54 1.21 -1.60
CA PHE A 7 -0.61 1.98 -2.41
C PHE A 7 0.15 1.02 -3.32
N CYS A 8 -0.02 1.19 -4.63
CA CYS A 8 0.57 0.33 -5.63
C CYS A 8 1.68 1.04 -6.37
N ARG A 9 2.71 0.28 -6.72
CA ARG A 9 3.91 0.80 -7.32
C ARG A 9 4.33 -0.11 -8.47
N ASP A 10 4.82 0.50 -9.56
CA ASP A 10 5.53 -0.22 -10.61
C ASP A 10 7.00 -0.38 -10.18
N GLU A 11 7.38 -1.60 -9.79
CA GLU A 11 8.73 -1.88 -9.31
C GLU A 11 9.80 -1.70 -10.38
N GLY A 12 9.42 -1.70 -11.66
CA GLY A 12 10.33 -1.46 -12.76
C GLY A 12 10.51 0.02 -13.11
N ALA A 13 9.75 0.93 -12.53
CA ALA A 13 9.68 2.33 -12.95
C ALA A 13 10.50 3.28 -12.06
N GLY A 14 11.61 2.84 -11.54
CA GLY A 14 12.49 3.69 -10.74
C GLY A 14 13.02 3.00 -9.51
N PRO A 15 13.81 3.68 -8.68
CA PRO A 15 14.46 3.07 -7.54
C PRO A 15 13.44 2.70 -6.46
N SER A 16 13.68 1.57 -5.78
CA SER A 16 12.99 1.23 -4.55
C SER A 16 13.40 2.20 -3.45
N TRP A 17 12.67 2.21 -2.33
CA TRP A 17 13.06 3.00 -1.17
C TRP A 17 14.51 2.74 -0.76
N GLU A 18 14.91 1.47 -0.72
CA GLU A 18 16.24 1.05 -0.32
C GLU A 18 17.33 1.51 -1.30
N GLN A 19 16.97 1.74 -2.56
CA GLN A 19 17.90 2.21 -3.60
C GLN A 19 18.01 3.72 -3.65
N MET A 20 17.13 4.45 -2.97
CA MET A 20 17.16 5.92 -2.96
C MET A 20 18.34 6.45 -2.14
N SER A 21 18.82 7.64 -2.53
CA SER A 21 19.81 8.37 -1.73
C SER A 21 19.20 8.78 -0.39
N PRO A 22 20.04 9.04 0.64
CA PRO A 22 19.54 9.56 1.91
C PRO A 22 18.72 10.85 1.76
N GLU A 23 19.13 11.75 0.87
CA GLU A 23 18.38 12.98 0.61
C GLU A 23 17.02 12.70 0.00
N ALA A 24 16.94 11.80 -0.97
CA ALA A 24 15.68 11.43 -1.62
C ALA A 24 14.73 10.75 -0.62
N GLN A 25 15.26 9.87 0.24
CA GLN A 25 14.49 9.24 1.30
C GLN A 25 13.94 10.26 2.29
N ALA A 26 14.76 11.23 2.70
CA ALA A 26 14.35 12.28 3.63
C ALA A 26 13.24 13.15 3.03
N GLN A 27 13.36 13.51 1.75
CA GLN A 27 12.38 14.33 1.04
C GLN A 27 11.05 13.60 0.91
N LEU A 28 11.08 12.37 0.42
CA LEU A 28 9.87 11.58 0.25
C LEU A 28 9.24 11.22 1.58
N GLY A 29 10.05 10.82 2.56
CA GLY A 29 9.59 10.54 3.92
C GLY A 29 8.93 11.77 4.57
N GLY A 30 9.46 12.96 4.32
CA GLY A 30 8.86 14.20 4.79
C GLY A 30 7.50 14.48 4.15
N GLN A 31 7.36 14.20 2.86
CA GLN A 31 6.08 14.35 2.15
C GLN A 31 5.04 13.37 2.66
N ILE A 32 5.42 12.11 2.87
CA ILE A 32 4.53 11.08 3.42
C ILE A 32 4.13 11.43 4.85
N GLY A 33 5.08 11.86 5.67
CA GLY A 33 4.80 12.28 7.05
C GLY A 33 3.84 13.46 7.12
N ARG A 34 3.98 14.42 6.22
CA ARG A 34 3.05 15.56 6.12
C ARG A 34 1.65 15.10 5.71
N TRP A 35 1.56 14.19 4.75
CA TRP A 35 0.28 13.63 4.34
C TRP A 35 -0.43 12.94 5.51
N HIS A 36 0.31 12.14 6.30
CA HIS A 36 -0.23 11.51 7.51
C HIS A 36 -0.69 12.55 8.54
N ALA A 37 0.10 13.58 8.77
CA ALA A 37 -0.23 14.63 9.74
C ALA A 37 -1.50 15.40 9.31
N GLU A 38 -1.61 15.74 8.04
CA GLU A 38 -2.77 16.46 7.50
C GLU A 38 -4.05 15.63 7.55
N ASN A 39 -3.92 14.31 7.55
CA ASN A 39 -5.06 13.38 7.52
C ASN A 39 -5.18 12.55 8.81
N ALA A 40 -4.56 12.99 9.89
CA ALA A 40 -4.51 12.24 11.15
C ALA A 40 -5.89 11.92 11.71
N SER A 41 -6.89 12.80 11.52
CA SER A 41 -8.25 12.56 12.00
C SER A 41 -9.02 11.53 11.15
N ARG A 42 -8.53 11.20 9.97
CA ARG A 42 -9.17 10.27 9.04
C ARG A 42 -8.52 8.90 9.01
N ILE A 43 -7.22 8.83 9.32
CA ILE A 43 -6.44 7.59 9.26
C ILE A 43 -6.46 6.95 10.64
N ILE A 44 -7.07 5.77 10.74
CA ILE A 44 -7.17 5.02 12.00
C ILE A 44 -6.09 3.96 12.14
N ASP A 45 -5.46 3.56 11.04
CA ASP A 45 -4.29 2.67 11.03
C ASP A 45 -3.32 3.20 9.98
N LYS A 46 -2.14 3.59 10.40
CA LYS A 46 -1.09 4.08 9.50
C LYS A 46 -0.51 2.99 8.61
N GLY A 47 -0.82 1.73 8.89
CA GLY A 47 -0.37 0.60 8.11
C GLY A 47 1.13 0.43 8.11
N HIS A 48 1.60 -0.22 7.05
CA HIS A 48 3.01 -0.53 6.88
C HIS A 48 3.40 -0.46 5.42
N ARG A 49 4.67 -0.14 5.17
CA ARG A 49 5.29 -0.39 3.88
C ARG A 49 5.63 -1.88 3.78
N LEU A 50 5.32 -2.48 2.64
CA LEU A 50 5.65 -3.87 2.37
C LEU A 50 7.05 -3.97 1.75
N GLY A 51 7.74 -5.07 2.01
CA GLY A 51 8.96 -5.41 1.29
C GLY A 51 8.68 -5.65 -0.20
N ALA A 52 9.74 -5.72 -1.00
CA ALA A 52 9.63 -5.94 -2.44
C ALA A 52 8.89 -7.26 -2.74
N SER A 53 8.22 -7.31 -3.89
CA SER A 53 7.47 -8.51 -4.30
C SER A 53 8.35 -9.76 -4.39
N SER A 54 9.65 -9.58 -4.70
CA SER A 54 10.62 -10.67 -4.71
C SER A 54 10.84 -11.33 -3.34
N MET A 55 10.47 -10.65 -2.26
CA MET A 55 10.55 -11.18 -0.88
C MET A 55 9.28 -11.92 -0.47
N ALA A 56 8.26 -11.93 -1.31
CA ALA A 56 6.99 -12.56 -0.99
C ALA A 56 7.11 -14.09 -1.01
N THR A 57 6.28 -14.73 -0.21
CA THR A 57 6.07 -16.18 -0.21
C THR A 57 4.57 -16.41 -0.34
N THR A 58 4.17 -17.28 -1.23
CA THR A 58 2.76 -17.55 -1.52
C THR A 58 2.43 -18.99 -1.22
N ALA A 59 1.35 -19.21 -0.46
CA ALA A 59 0.78 -20.53 -0.23
C ALA A 59 -0.53 -20.65 -0.99
N ARG A 60 -0.64 -21.67 -1.85
CA ARG A 60 -1.88 -21.98 -2.57
C ARG A 60 -2.49 -23.23 -2.00
N HIS A 61 -3.75 -23.14 -1.63
CA HIS A 61 -4.49 -24.30 -1.17
C HIS A 61 -4.86 -25.19 -2.35
N LYS A 62 -4.51 -26.45 -2.26
CA LYS A 62 -4.87 -27.46 -3.24
C LYS A 62 -5.42 -28.69 -2.53
N GLU A 63 -6.11 -29.57 -3.28
CA GLU A 63 -6.56 -30.83 -2.77
C GLU A 63 -5.38 -31.61 -2.20
N GLY A 64 -5.48 -32.00 -0.93
CA GLY A 64 -4.43 -32.71 -0.23
C GLY A 64 -3.38 -31.84 0.47
N GLY A 65 -3.53 -30.51 0.48
CA GLY A 65 -2.62 -29.62 1.20
C GLY A 65 -2.42 -28.27 0.54
N ALA A 66 -1.27 -27.67 0.78
CA ALA A 66 -0.90 -26.38 0.23
C ALA A 66 0.41 -26.47 -0.53
N ILE A 67 0.53 -25.69 -1.59
CA ILE A 67 1.78 -25.52 -2.33
C ILE A 67 2.34 -24.14 -1.98
N VAL A 68 3.59 -24.11 -1.54
CA VAL A 68 4.29 -22.87 -1.18
C VAL A 68 5.30 -22.54 -2.26
N THR A 69 5.25 -21.33 -2.76
CA THR A 69 6.18 -20.82 -3.78
C THR A 69 6.75 -19.48 -3.36
N ASP A 70 7.96 -19.18 -3.82
CA ASP A 70 8.55 -17.86 -3.69
C ASP A 70 7.89 -16.90 -4.68
N GLY A 71 7.76 -15.65 -4.24
CA GLY A 71 7.18 -14.60 -5.05
C GLY A 71 5.69 -14.37 -4.78
N PRO A 72 5.12 -13.33 -5.39
CA PRO A 72 3.71 -12.96 -5.20
C PRO A 72 2.78 -13.95 -5.90
N PHE A 73 1.52 -14.01 -5.43
CA PHE A 73 0.53 -14.92 -6.01
C PHE A 73 0.16 -14.54 -7.46
N VAL A 74 0.28 -13.28 -7.80
CA VAL A 74 0.12 -12.77 -9.15
C VAL A 74 1.32 -11.93 -9.50
N GLU A 75 1.97 -12.24 -10.61
CA GLU A 75 3.01 -11.39 -11.16
C GLU A 75 2.35 -10.30 -12.00
N GLY A 76 2.66 -9.07 -11.68
CA GLY A 76 2.11 -7.92 -12.37
C GLY A 76 3.10 -6.78 -12.39
N LYS A 77 2.81 -5.80 -13.25
CA LYS A 77 3.63 -4.61 -13.37
C LYS A 77 3.57 -3.76 -12.12
N GLU A 78 2.36 -3.61 -11.55
CA GLU A 78 2.14 -2.88 -10.32
C GLU A 78 1.90 -3.84 -9.16
N VAL A 79 2.54 -3.57 -8.04
CA VAL A 79 2.42 -4.37 -6.82
C VAL A 79 2.02 -3.50 -5.65
N VAL A 80 1.32 -4.07 -4.69
CA VAL A 80 0.98 -3.36 -3.45
C VAL A 80 2.27 -3.15 -2.66
N SER A 81 2.59 -1.89 -2.39
CA SER A 81 3.80 -1.50 -1.67
C SER A 81 3.55 -1.01 -0.26
N GLY A 82 2.28 -0.80 0.10
CA GLY A 82 1.90 -0.35 1.43
C GLY A 82 0.40 -0.16 1.53
N TYR A 83 -0.07 0.15 2.72
CA TYR A 83 -1.49 0.37 2.96
C TYR A 83 -1.72 1.25 4.18
N VAL A 84 -2.89 1.87 4.22
CA VAL A 84 -3.46 2.51 5.41
C VAL A 84 -4.92 2.12 5.52
N ILE A 85 -5.50 2.28 6.71
CA ILE A 85 -6.93 2.17 6.92
C ILE A 85 -7.46 3.54 7.33
N ALA A 86 -8.48 4.01 6.62
CA ALA A 86 -9.14 5.28 6.88
C ALA A 86 -10.58 5.05 7.31
N ASP A 87 -11.07 5.92 8.19
CA ASP A 87 -12.48 6.00 8.55
C ASP A 87 -13.01 7.36 8.13
N VAL A 88 -13.82 7.37 7.10
CA VAL A 88 -14.33 8.59 6.45
C VAL A 88 -15.81 8.44 6.15
N PRO A 89 -16.56 9.55 5.98
CA PRO A 89 -18.00 9.48 5.73
C PRO A 89 -18.39 8.74 4.47
N ASP A 90 -17.60 8.87 3.40
CA ASP A 90 -17.97 8.36 2.08
C ASP A 90 -16.73 8.11 1.19
N LEU A 91 -16.98 7.54 0.02
CA LEU A 91 -15.94 7.27 -0.96
C LEU A 91 -15.25 8.54 -1.47
N ASP A 92 -15.95 9.64 -1.57
CA ASP A 92 -15.34 10.91 -2.07
C ASP A 92 -14.24 11.38 -1.13
N ASP A 93 -14.41 11.23 0.18
CA ASP A 93 -13.35 11.54 1.15
C ASP A 93 -12.19 10.57 1.06
N ALA A 94 -12.45 9.28 0.86
CA ALA A 94 -11.41 8.29 0.61
C ALA A 94 -10.62 8.60 -0.67
N LEU A 95 -11.31 9.04 -1.72
CA LEU A 95 -10.67 9.47 -2.97
C LEU A 95 -9.76 10.68 -2.78
N ARG A 96 -10.15 11.64 -1.94
CA ARG A 96 -9.28 12.78 -1.64
C ARG A 96 -7.97 12.33 -1.00
N LEU A 97 -8.04 11.38 -0.07
CA LEU A 97 -6.83 10.77 0.51
C LEU A 97 -5.96 10.13 -0.56
N ALA A 98 -6.58 9.33 -1.43
CA ALA A 98 -5.85 8.63 -2.48
C ALA A 98 -5.18 9.60 -3.46
N LYS A 99 -5.90 10.65 -3.88
CA LYS A 99 -5.41 11.62 -4.86
C LYS A 99 -4.25 12.47 -4.35
N THR A 100 -4.13 12.64 -3.06
CA THR A 100 -3.11 13.49 -2.44
C THR A 100 -1.92 12.73 -1.91
N PHE A 101 -1.94 11.40 -1.92
CA PHE A 101 -0.82 10.60 -1.46
C PHE A 101 0.39 10.78 -2.39
N PRO A 102 1.59 11.12 -1.83
CA PRO A 102 2.70 11.61 -2.68
C PRO A 102 3.62 10.53 -3.25
N ALA A 103 3.45 9.26 -2.91
CA ALA A 103 4.55 8.29 -3.04
C ALA A 103 4.24 7.03 -3.84
N CYS A 104 3.19 7.03 -4.66
CA CYS A 104 2.89 5.88 -5.50
C CYS A 104 2.17 6.29 -6.78
N SER A 105 2.10 5.36 -7.74
CA SER A 105 1.45 5.61 -9.04
C SER A 105 -0.04 5.33 -9.01
N THR A 106 -0.49 4.41 -8.17
CA THR A 106 -1.87 3.94 -8.15
C THR A 106 -2.28 3.66 -6.71
N VAL A 107 -3.51 4.03 -6.36
CA VAL A 107 -4.11 3.69 -5.08
C VAL A 107 -5.41 2.95 -5.34
N GLU A 108 -5.49 1.72 -4.85
CA GLU A 108 -6.73 0.96 -4.87
C GLU A 108 -7.44 1.16 -3.53
N ILE A 109 -8.73 1.47 -3.58
CA ILE A 109 -9.54 1.73 -2.39
C ILE A 109 -10.56 0.60 -2.26
N ARG A 110 -10.59 -0.07 -1.12
CA ARG A 110 -11.59 -1.10 -0.83
C ARG A 110 -12.31 -0.82 0.46
N PRO A 111 -13.65 -0.86 0.46
CA PRO A 111 -14.39 -0.80 1.72
C PRO A 111 -14.08 -2.04 2.57
N LEU A 112 -13.94 -1.83 3.88
CA LEU A 112 -13.82 -2.92 4.83
C LEU A 112 -15.22 -3.41 5.21
N THR A 113 -15.35 -4.71 5.36
CA THR A 113 -16.60 -5.33 5.83
C THR A 113 -16.39 -5.87 7.24
N ASP A 114 -17.48 -5.99 7.99
CA ASP A 114 -17.44 -6.56 9.34
C ASP A 114 -17.46 -8.10 9.33
N GLN A 115 -17.49 -8.69 8.15
CA GLN A 115 -17.54 -10.14 7.98
C GLN A 115 -16.22 -10.66 7.43
N PRO A 116 -15.80 -11.84 7.91
CA PRO A 116 -14.58 -12.47 7.41
C PRO A 116 -14.67 -12.90 5.95
#